data_b6351e808ad38bd3e4c055d7a7802112
#
_entry.id   b6351e808ad38bd3e4c055d7a7802112
#
_cell.length_a   1.000
_cell.length_b   1.000
_cell.length_c   1.000
_cell.angle_alpha   90.00
_cell.angle_beta   90.00
_cell.angle_gamma   90.00
#
_symmetry.space_group_name_H-M   'P 1'
#
loop_
_entity.id
_entity.type
_entity.pdbx_description
1 polymer ?
#
loop_
_entity_poly.entity_id
_entity_poly.type
_entity_poly.pdbx_seq_one_letter_code
_entity_poly.pdbx_strand_id
1 'polypeptide(L)'
;MVGFSLNRNRRLSPSVHPASSAAAKQVFTTGEAAKICNLSQQTIIRCFDAGRLRGYKVPGSKARRIPRDELVQFMRSHHMPLDILGENDTILLVIDQDSKTVDDVRRVVDEMGGYVVHSATTAYEAGVQTASLEPEVLVINPGVSNLDIAMVCQTLRNDSDQTDATVILLDESFSADMMHKGSELGITHFLQKPLKKDELKTALMSTVNA
;
A
#
# COMPACT_ATOMS: atom_id res chain seq x y z
N MET A 1 -37.68 4.48 -42.04
CA MET A 1 -37.95 3.93 -40.69
C MET A 1 -37.31 2.56 -40.62
N VAL A 2 -36.15 2.49 -40.04
CA VAL A 2 -35.45 1.21 -39.84
C VAL A 2 -35.08 1.14 -38.35
N GLY A 3 -35.79 0.29 -37.63
CA GLY A 3 -35.64 0.11 -36.18
C GLY A 3 -34.40 -0.71 -35.84
N PHE A 4 -33.51 -0.10 -35.07
CA PHE A 4 -32.40 -0.83 -34.43
C PHE A 4 -32.89 -1.50 -33.16
N SER A 5 -33.02 -2.81 -33.19
CA SER A 5 -33.30 -3.64 -32.01
C SER A 5 -32.04 -3.86 -31.20
N LEU A 6 -31.95 -3.24 -30.02
CA LEU A 6 -30.91 -3.48 -29.04
C LEU A 6 -31.14 -4.83 -28.32
N ASN A 7 -30.36 -5.81 -28.68
CA ASN A 7 -30.37 -7.12 -28.02
C ASN A 7 -29.59 -7.01 -26.68
N ARG A 8 -30.33 -6.72 -25.58
CA ARG A 8 -29.84 -6.84 -24.20
C ARG A 8 -30.09 -8.29 -23.74
N ASN A 9 -29.08 -9.13 -23.71
CA ASN A 9 -28.93 -10.19 -22.71
C ASN A 9 -27.64 -11.00 -23.01
N ARG A 10 -26.49 -10.53 -22.57
CA ARG A 10 -25.41 -11.41 -22.17
C ARG A 10 -25.25 -11.28 -20.66
N ARG A 11 -25.90 -12.15 -19.92
CA ARG A 11 -25.54 -12.44 -18.54
C ARG A 11 -24.14 -13.05 -18.59
N LEU A 12 -23.15 -12.27 -18.22
CA LEU A 12 -21.83 -12.78 -17.87
C LEU A 12 -22.01 -13.52 -16.55
N SER A 13 -21.88 -14.83 -16.59
CA SER A 13 -21.74 -15.64 -15.39
C SER A 13 -20.53 -15.14 -14.62
N PRO A 14 -20.59 -14.96 -13.28
CA PRO A 14 -19.41 -14.61 -12.52
C PRO A 14 -18.46 -15.80 -12.58
N SER A 15 -17.34 -15.63 -13.28
CA SER A 15 -16.21 -16.54 -13.17
C SER A 15 -15.70 -16.45 -11.72
N VAL A 16 -15.98 -17.48 -10.94
CA VAL A 16 -15.44 -17.65 -9.59
C VAL A 16 -13.92 -17.81 -9.74
N HIS A 17 -13.19 -16.70 -9.57
CA HIS A 17 -11.75 -16.73 -9.54
C HIS A 17 -11.30 -17.44 -8.25
N PRO A 18 -10.30 -18.32 -8.29
CA PRO A 18 -9.74 -18.99 -7.10
C PRO A 18 -9.12 -18.02 -6.07
N ALA A 19 -8.99 -16.74 -6.40
CA ALA A 19 -8.50 -15.66 -5.54
C ALA A 19 -9.32 -15.47 -4.24
N SER A 20 -10.66 -15.67 -4.28
CA SER A 20 -11.50 -15.40 -3.10
C SER A 20 -11.27 -16.37 -1.92
N SER A 21 -10.78 -17.57 -2.19
CA SER A 21 -10.49 -18.58 -1.16
C SER A 21 -9.14 -18.35 -0.46
N ALA A 22 -8.15 -17.80 -1.16
CA ALA A 22 -6.85 -17.46 -0.59
C ALA A 22 -6.91 -16.17 0.24
N ALA A 23 -7.72 -15.20 -0.16
CA ALA A 23 -7.90 -13.94 0.53
C ALA A 23 -8.39 -14.07 1.98
N ALA A 24 -9.26 -15.04 2.27
CA ALA A 24 -9.80 -15.27 3.62
C ALA A 24 -8.95 -16.22 4.50
N LYS A 25 -7.94 -16.88 3.93
CA LYS A 25 -7.19 -17.95 4.62
C LYS A 25 -6.02 -17.39 5.43
N GLN A 26 -5.96 -17.74 6.72
CA GLN A 26 -4.94 -17.23 7.66
C GLN A 26 -3.68 -18.11 7.75
N VAL A 27 -3.73 -19.36 7.31
CA VAL A 27 -2.59 -20.29 7.41
C VAL A 27 -2.52 -21.19 6.18
N PHE A 28 -1.36 -21.28 5.56
CA PHE A 28 -1.11 -22.04 4.34
C PHE A 28 -0.24 -23.27 4.58
N THR A 29 -0.45 -24.30 3.78
CA THR A 29 0.48 -25.42 3.62
C THR A 29 1.61 -25.03 2.66
N THR A 30 2.71 -25.79 2.66
CA THR A 30 3.80 -25.56 1.69
C THR A 30 3.36 -25.72 0.22
N GLY A 31 2.37 -26.57 -0.05
CA GLY A 31 1.83 -26.75 -1.40
C GLY A 31 0.96 -25.57 -1.85
N GLU A 32 0.18 -24.99 -0.94
CA GLU A 32 -0.63 -23.79 -1.22
C GLU A 32 0.27 -22.56 -1.39
N ALA A 33 1.23 -22.35 -0.51
CA ALA A 33 2.22 -21.29 -0.63
C ALA A 33 3.00 -21.39 -1.96
N ALA A 34 3.37 -22.60 -2.38
CA ALA A 34 4.03 -22.84 -3.66
C ALA A 34 3.18 -22.37 -4.86
N LYS A 35 1.89 -22.66 -4.84
CA LYS A 35 0.94 -22.22 -5.89
C LYS A 35 0.78 -20.70 -5.91
N ILE A 36 0.63 -20.09 -4.73
CA ILE A 36 0.48 -18.63 -4.57
C ILE A 36 1.73 -17.91 -5.08
N CYS A 37 2.92 -18.36 -4.67
CA CYS A 37 4.20 -17.75 -5.07
C CYS A 37 4.64 -18.15 -6.50
N ASN A 38 3.90 -19.01 -7.20
CA ASN A 38 4.31 -19.59 -8.48
C ASN A 38 5.70 -20.25 -8.41
N LEU A 39 5.99 -20.95 -7.31
CA LEU A 39 7.25 -21.66 -7.05
C LEU A 39 6.99 -23.17 -6.88
N SER A 40 8.07 -23.97 -6.94
CA SER A 40 7.98 -25.37 -6.57
C SER A 40 7.79 -25.54 -5.06
N GLN A 41 7.04 -26.57 -4.66
CA GLN A 41 6.88 -26.89 -3.23
C GLN A 41 8.24 -27.16 -2.55
N GLN A 42 9.19 -27.71 -3.27
CA GLN A 42 10.55 -27.95 -2.80
C GLN A 42 11.28 -26.63 -2.49
N THR A 43 11.06 -25.60 -3.31
CA THR A 43 11.63 -24.26 -3.09
C THR A 43 11.06 -23.65 -1.81
N ILE A 44 9.75 -23.71 -1.60
CA ILE A 44 9.08 -23.23 -0.38
C ILE A 44 9.62 -23.97 0.86
N ILE A 45 9.78 -25.29 0.79
CA ILE A 45 10.35 -26.09 1.88
C ILE A 45 11.77 -25.64 2.21
N ARG A 46 12.61 -25.42 1.19
CA ARG A 46 13.98 -24.92 1.38
C ARG A 46 14.01 -23.52 2.01
N CYS A 47 13.14 -22.61 1.57
CA CYS A 47 13.00 -21.28 2.17
C CYS A 47 12.57 -21.35 3.64
N PHE A 48 11.62 -22.22 3.95
CA PHE A 48 11.16 -22.46 5.32
C PHE A 48 12.26 -23.03 6.20
N ASP A 49 12.94 -24.09 5.75
CA ASP A 49 13.99 -24.77 6.52
C ASP A 49 15.25 -23.89 6.69
N ALA A 50 15.49 -22.95 5.77
CA ALA A 50 16.55 -21.94 5.84
C ALA A 50 16.15 -20.69 6.67
N GLY A 51 14.93 -20.62 7.23
CA GLY A 51 14.43 -19.49 8.02
C GLY A 51 14.07 -18.24 7.22
N ARG A 52 14.12 -18.29 5.87
CA ARG A 52 13.74 -17.18 4.99
C ARG A 52 12.22 -17.01 4.86
N LEU A 53 11.47 -18.08 5.03
CA LEU A 53 10.02 -18.09 5.12
C LEU A 53 9.64 -18.64 6.50
N ARG A 54 9.10 -17.78 7.34
CA ARG A 54 8.76 -18.15 8.72
C ARG A 54 7.46 -18.94 8.79
N GLY A 55 7.29 -19.66 9.89
CA GLY A 55 6.12 -20.48 10.17
C GLY A 55 6.42 -21.53 11.25
N TYR A 56 5.55 -22.51 11.38
CA TYR A 56 5.69 -23.55 12.40
C TYR A 56 5.49 -24.96 11.83
N LYS A 57 6.07 -25.95 12.51
CA LYS A 57 5.82 -27.37 12.24
C LYS A 57 4.69 -27.85 13.15
N VAL A 58 3.78 -28.62 12.58
CA VAL A 58 2.72 -29.23 13.37
C VAL A 58 3.33 -30.26 14.34
N PRO A 59 3.08 -30.16 15.67
CA PRO A 59 3.58 -31.13 16.62
C PRO A 59 3.26 -32.58 16.23
N GLY A 60 4.27 -33.47 16.33
CA GLY A 60 4.09 -34.87 15.92
C GLY A 60 4.04 -35.15 14.42
N SER A 61 4.28 -34.13 13.57
CA SER A 61 4.22 -34.25 12.12
C SER A 61 5.38 -33.52 11.44
N LYS A 62 5.69 -33.93 10.20
CA LYS A 62 6.60 -33.17 9.32
C LYS A 62 5.91 -32.02 8.56
N ALA A 63 4.59 -31.84 8.79
CA ALA A 63 3.81 -30.82 8.10
C ALA A 63 4.20 -29.41 8.58
N ARG A 64 4.46 -28.52 7.60
CA ARG A 64 4.77 -27.10 7.84
C ARG A 64 3.52 -26.27 7.63
N ARG A 65 3.37 -25.23 8.43
CA ARG A 65 2.31 -24.24 8.34
C ARG A 65 2.93 -22.86 8.25
N ILE A 66 2.43 -22.08 7.32
CA ILE A 66 2.92 -20.74 7.01
C ILE A 66 1.76 -19.78 7.31
N PRO A 67 1.88 -18.93 8.33
CA PRO A 67 0.91 -17.87 8.59
C PRO A 67 0.83 -16.93 7.40
N ARG A 68 -0.35 -16.32 7.20
CA ARG A 68 -0.60 -15.39 6.10
C ARG A 68 0.40 -14.24 6.08
N ASP A 69 0.60 -13.59 7.23
CA ASP A 69 1.47 -12.44 7.37
C ASP A 69 2.92 -12.77 6.95
N GLU A 70 3.40 -13.95 7.34
CA GLU A 70 4.74 -14.43 6.97
C GLU A 70 4.87 -14.75 5.47
N LEU A 71 3.78 -15.23 4.84
CA LEU A 71 3.75 -15.44 3.40
C LEU A 71 3.75 -14.11 2.66
N VAL A 72 2.93 -13.16 3.09
CA VAL A 72 2.88 -11.79 2.55
C VAL A 72 4.24 -11.12 2.66
N GLN A 73 4.87 -11.14 3.84
CA GLN A 73 6.19 -10.57 4.06
C GLN A 73 7.27 -11.23 3.15
N PHE A 74 7.21 -12.54 3.00
CA PHE A 74 8.10 -13.26 2.09
C PHE A 74 7.90 -12.84 0.64
N MET A 75 6.64 -12.73 0.20
CA MET A 75 6.32 -12.30 -1.17
C MET A 75 6.74 -10.85 -1.41
N ARG A 76 6.49 -9.94 -0.47
CA ARG A 76 6.94 -8.54 -0.54
C ARG A 76 8.46 -8.43 -0.67
N SER A 77 9.21 -9.12 0.19
CA SER A 77 10.68 -9.08 0.17
C SER A 77 11.31 -9.67 -1.11
N HIS A 78 10.53 -10.40 -1.90
CA HIS A 78 10.96 -10.99 -3.16
C HIS A 78 10.23 -10.36 -4.38
N HIS A 79 9.56 -9.21 -4.20
CA HIS A 79 8.81 -8.48 -5.23
C HIS A 79 7.81 -9.37 -6.01
N MET A 80 7.12 -10.26 -5.29
CA MET A 80 6.08 -11.11 -5.87
C MET A 80 4.72 -10.43 -5.80
N PRO A 81 3.84 -10.58 -6.80
CA PRO A 81 2.50 -9.99 -6.80
C PRO A 81 1.64 -10.56 -5.67
N LEU A 82 0.90 -9.69 -4.99
CA LEU A 82 0.08 -10.00 -3.80
C LEU A 82 -1.42 -10.11 -4.08
N ASP A 83 -1.85 -9.74 -5.27
CA ASP A 83 -3.24 -9.74 -5.74
C ASP A 83 -3.95 -11.09 -5.54
N ILE A 84 -3.22 -12.20 -5.63
CA ILE A 84 -3.75 -13.55 -5.34
C ILE A 84 -4.17 -13.71 -3.88
N LEU A 85 -3.52 -12.98 -2.99
CA LEU A 85 -3.86 -12.94 -1.56
C LEU A 85 -4.93 -11.88 -1.25
N GLY A 86 -5.33 -11.07 -2.23
CA GLY A 86 -6.22 -9.94 -2.04
C GLY A 86 -5.55 -8.78 -1.31
N GLU A 87 -4.23 -8.74 -1.34
CA GLU A 87 -3.44 -7.62 -0.84
C GLU A 87 -2.87 -6.89 -2.05
N ASN A 88 -3.29 -5.66 -2.22
CA ASN A 88 -2.74 -4.76 -3.22
C ASN A 88 -1.56 -3.99 -2.62
N ASP A 89 -0.64 -3.54 -3.46
CA ASP A 89 0.36 -2.60 -3.01
C ASP A 89 -0.31 -1.26 -2.67
N THR A 90 0.07 -0.69 -1.54
CA THR A 90 -0.41 0.61 -1.08
C THR A 90 0.09 1.71 -2.02
N ILE A 91 -0.80 2.50 -2.57
CA ILE A 91 -0.42 3.65 -3.40
C ILE A 91 0.02 4.79 -2.49
N LEU A 92 1.29 5.18 -2.63
CA LEU A 92 1.90 6.29 -1.90
C LEU A 92 2.23 7.42 -2.87
N LEU A 93 1.63 8.60 -2.65
CA LEU A 93 1.90 9.80 -3.43
C LEU A 93 2.79 10.76 -2.64
N VAL A 94 3.97 11.09 -3.20
CA VAL A 94 4.87 12.11 -2.66
C VAL A 94 4.66 13.41 -3.39
N ILE A 95 4.32 14.48 -2.68
CA ILE A 95 4.12 15.82 -3.20
C ILE A 95 5.26 16.70 -2.70
N ASP A 96 6.32 16.80 -3.49
CA ASP A 96 7.51 17.59 -3.17
C ASP A 96 8.24 18.04 -4.44
N GLN A 97 8.76 19.25 -4.48
CA GLN A 97 9.59 19.77 -5.58
C GLN A 97 11.01 19.22 -5.56
N ASP A 98 11.47 18.70 -4.42
CA ASP A 98 12.80 18.13 -4.26
C ASP A 98 12.80 16.64 -4.61
N SER A 99 13.42 16.31 -5.75
CA SER A 99 13.57 14.92 -6.20
C SER A 99 14.32 14.04 -5.19
N LYS A 100 15.21 14.62 -4.39
CA LYS A 100 15.93 13.89 -3.35
C LYS A 100 14.97 13.36 -2.28
N THR A 101 13.97 14.14 -1.88
CA THR A 101 12.93 13.68 -0.96
C THR A 101 12.19 12.47 -1.53
N VAL A 102 11.83 12.51 -2.81
CA VAL A 102 11.16 11.40 -3.49
C VAL A 102 12.03 10.14 -3.50
N ASP A 103 13.33 10.28 -3.80
CA ASP A 103 14.27 9.16 -3.82
C ASP A 103 14.51 8.58 -2.42
N ASP A 104 14.56 9.43 -1.39
CA ASP A 104 14.70 9.00 0.00
C ASP A 104 13.45 8.21 0.47
N VAL A 105 12.24 8.67 0.13
CA VAL A 105 11.00 7.95 0.40
C VAL A 105 10.99 6.60 -0.34
N ARG A 106 11.28 6.58 -1.64
CA ARG A 106 11.35 5.33 -2.43
C ARG A 106 12.29 4.32 -1.81
N ARG A 107 13.51 4.74 -1.44
CA ARG A 107 14.48 3.84 -0.81
C ARG A 107 13.97 3.21 0.47
N VAL A 108 13.22 3.95 1.28
CA VAL A 108 12.64 3.43 2.53
C VAL A 108 11.53 2.42 2.24
N VAL A 109 10.62 2.74 1.33
CA VAL A 109 9.47 1.86 1.04
C VAL A 109 9.85 0.63 0.20
N ASP A 110 10.88 0.74 -0.67
CA ASP A 110 11.43 -0.42 -1.40
C ASP A 110 11.99 -1.48 -0.44
N GLU A 111 12.60 -1.05 0.67
CA GLU A 111 13.05 -1.99 1.71
C GLU A 111 11.89 -2.61 2.52
N MET A 112 10.77 -1.89 2.66
CA MET A 112 9.57 -2.39 3.35
C MET A 112 8.77 -3.34 2.45
N GLY A 113 8.72 -3.05 1.14
CA GLY A 113 7.86 -3.69 0.15
C GLY A 113 6.37 -3.35 0.35
N GLY A 114 5.57 -3.60 -0.66
CA GLY A 114 4.11 -3.40 -0.61
C GLY A 114 3.66 -1.96 -0.82
N TYR A 115 4.47 -1.15 -1.49
CA TYR A 115 4.12 0.23 -1.87
C TYR A 115 4.44 0.48 -3.34
N VAL A 116 3.55 1.21 -4.01
CA VAL A 116 3.80 1.82 -5.32
C VAL A 116 3.92 3.33 -5.13
N VAL A 117 5.11 3.90 -5.43
CA VAL A 117 5.41 5.31 -5.20
C VAL A 117 5.18 6.13 -6.46
N HIS A 118 4.25 7.06 -6.37
CA HIS A 118 4.04 8.14 -7.33
C HIS A 118 4.59 9.46 -6.78
N SER A 119 4.85 10.44 -7.65
CA SER A 119 5.33 11.75 -7.23
C SER A 119 4.69 12.86 -8.04
N ALA A 120 4.43 13.98 -7.37
CA ALA A 120 3.96 15.23 -7.96
C ALA A 120 4.86 16.38 -7.49
N THR A 121 5.26 17.25 -8.40
CA THR A 121 6.15 18.38 -8.13
C THR A 121 5.42 19.72 -8.11
N THR A 122 4.18 19.74 -8.54
CA THR A 122 3.31 20.92 -8.61
C THR A 122 1.95 20.66 -7.99
N ALA A 123 1.28 21.72 -7.53
CA ALA A 123 -0.09 21.63 -7.02
C ALA A 123 -1.08 21.03 -8.04
N TYR A 124 -0.88 21.33 -9.33
CA TYR A 124 -1.72 20.77 -10.39
C TYR A 124 -1.54 19.26 -10.53
N GLU A 125 -0.30 18.78 -10.61
CA GLU A 125 -0.01 17.35 -10.67
C GLU A 125 -0.52 16.64 -9.41
N ALA A 126 -0.33 17.25 -8.23
CA ALA A 126 -0.84 16.73 -6.97
C ALA A 126 -2.37 16.52 -7.02
N GLY A 127 -3.12 17.53 -7.46
CA GLY A 127 -4.57 17.42 -7.58
C GLY A 127 -5.02 16.34 -8.56
N VAL A 128 -4.41 16.28 -9.75
CA VAL A 128 -4.72 15.27 -10.78
C VAL A 128 -4.39 13.87 -10.26
N GLN A 129 -3.21 13.67 -9.68
CA GLN A 129 -2.79 12.36 -9.19
C GLN A 129 -3.58 11.90 -7.96
N THR A 130 -3.90 12.81 -7.04
CA THR A 130 -4.76 12.48 -5.88
C THR A 130 -6.13 11.97 -6.35
N ALA A 131 -6.74 12.63 -7.33
CA ALA A 131 -8.06 12.25 -7.83
C ALA A 131 -8.05 10.98 -8.71
N SER A 132 -6.94 10.69 -9.41
CA SER A 132 -6.88 9.56 -10.35
C SER A 132 -6.31 8.29 -9.76
N LEU A 133 -5.42 8.39 -8.76
CA LEU A 133 -4.74 7.27 -8.14
C LEU A 133 -5.41 6.82 -6.84
N GLU A 134 -6.20 7.70 -6.21
CA GLU A 134 -6.84 7.45 -4.90
C GLU A 134 -5.83 6.89 -3.88
N PRO A 135 -4.72 7.63 -3.60
CA PRO A 135 -3.62 7.11 -2.79
C PRO A 135 -4.06 6.90 -1.34
N GLU A 136 -3.65 5.78 -0.75
CA GLU A 136 -3.87 5.48 0.67
C GLU A 136 -2.90 6.21 1.58
N VAL A 137 -1.74 6.64 1.04
CA VAL A 137 -0.75 7.43 1.79
C VAL A 137 -0.27 8.61 0.96
N LEU A 138 -0.26 9.79 1.58
CA LEU A 138 0.33 11.00 1.01
C LEU A 138 1.48 11.49 1.90
N VAL A 139 2.62 11.76 1.28
CA VAL A 139 3.73 12.48 1.90
C VAL A 139 3.81 13.85 1.25
N ILE A 140 3.52 14.90 1.99
CA ILE A 140 3.32 16.25 1.45
C ILE A 140 4.36 17.21 2.03
N ASN A 141 5.10 17.89 1.15
CA ASN A 141 5.82 19.11 1.52
C ASN A 141 4.86 20.31 1.44
N PRO A 142 4.54 20.97 2.57
CA PRO A 142 3.64 22.11 2.59
C PRO A 142 4.20 23.33 1.84
N GLY A 143 5.52 23.37 1.57
CA GLY A 143 6.19 24.44 0.83
C GLY A 143 5.99 24.39 -0.69
N VAL A 144 5.26 23.41 -1.24
CA VAL A 144 4.95 23.37 -2.68
C VAL A 144 4.05 24.55 -3.05
N SER A 145 4.47 25.33 -4.04
CA SER A 145 3.79 26.57 -4.45
C SER A 145 2.34 26.31 -4.86
N ASN A 146 1.41 27.12 -4.36
CA ASN A 146 -0.02 27.06 -4.63
C ASN A 146 -0.69 25.73 -4.23
N LEU A 147 -0.07 24.93 -3.38
CA LEU A 147 -0.68 23.71 -2.85
C LEU A 147 -1.64 24.07 -1.71
N ASP A 148 -2.91 23.75 -1.87
CA ASP A 148 -3.91 23.82 -0.80
C ASP A 148 -4.05 22.44 -0.15
N ILE A 149 -3.43 22.26 1.01
CA ILE A 149 -3.44 21.00 1.75
C ILE A 149 -4.87 20.66 2.22
N ALA A 150 -5.66 21.68 2.58
CA ALA A 150 -7.04 21.46 3.00
C ALA A 150 -7.88 20.90 1.84
N MET A 151 -7.68 21.41 0.63
CA MET A 151 -8.34 20.91 -0.58
C MET A 151 -7.90 19.47 -0.91
N VAL A 152 -6.62 19.16 -0.79
CA VAL A 152 -6.11 17.78 -0.97
C VAL A 152 -6.76 16.83 0.03
N CYS A 153 -6.78 17.18 1.32
CA CYS A 153 -7.42 16.37 2.36
C CYS A 153 -8.95 16.22 2.14
N GLN A 154 -9.61 17.25 1.65
CA GLN A 154 -11.04 17.18 1.31
C GLN A 154 -11.31 16.25 0.14
N THR A 155 -10.48 16.30 -0.90
CA THR A 155 -10.59 15.41 -2.07
C THR A 155 -10.52 13.94 -1.67
N LEU A 156 -9.63 13.58 -0.74
CA LEU A 156 -9.50 12.23 -0.22
C LEU A 156 -10.70 11.74 0.60
N ARG A 157 -11.48 12.66 1.19
CA ARG A 157 -12.63 12.33 2.08
C ARG A 157 -13.98 12.37 1.39
N ASN A 158 -14.08 12.98 0.21
CA ASN A 158 -15.35 13.18 -0.48
C ASN A 158 -15.93 11.93 -1.14
N ASP A 159 -15.17 10.84 -1.26
CA ASP A 159 -15.72 9.56 -1.68
C ASP A 159 -16.13 8.75 -0.44
N SER A 160 -17.43 8.66 -0.23
CA SER A 160 -18.12 8.15 0.96
C SER A 160 -17.91 6.65 1.28
N ASP A 161 -17.07 5.95 0.54
CA ASP A 161 -16.76 4.52 0.74
C ASP A 161 -15.26 4.24 0.94
N GLN A 162 -14.39 5.25 0.97
CA GLN A 162 -12.96 5.01 1.09
C GLN A 162 -12.34 5.67 2.32
N THR A 163 -11.96 4.80 3.18
CA THR A 163 -10.77 4.73 4.04
C THR A 163 -9.99 6.03 4.26
N ASP A 164 -9.71 6.26 5.49
CA ASP A 164 -8.83 7.28 6.04
C ASP A 164 -7.43 7.24 5.40
N ALA A 165 -7.27 7.88 4.25
CA ALA A 165 -5.96 8.07 3.66
C ALA A 165 -5.03 8.77 4.66
N THR A 166 -3.88 8.19 4.92
CA THR A 166 -2.91 8.78 5.85
C THR A 166 -2.15 9.90 5.19
N VAL A 167 -2.22 11.08 5.78
CA VAL A 167 -1.44 12.24 5.33
C VAL A 167 -0.27 12.49 6.28
N ILE A 168 0.93 12.51 5.73
CA ILE A 168 2.19 12.80 6.41
C ILE A 168 2.71 14.13 5.89
N LEU A 169 2.91 15.13 6.75
CA LEU A 169 3.61 16.34 6.37
C LEU A 169 5.11 16.16 6.56
N LEU A 170 5.91 16.63 5.59
CA LEU A 170 7.36 16.57 5.60
C LEU A 170 7.94 17.93 5.23
N ASP A 171 8.55 18.63 6.21
CA ASP A 171 9.12 19.97 6.04
C ASP A 171 10.41 20.13 6.83
N GLU A 172 11.13 21.21 6.61
CA GLU A 172 12.34 21.56 7.38
C GLU A 172 12.00 21.94 8.83
N SER A 173 10.86 22.59 9.05
CA SER A 173 10.36 22.97 10.37
C SER A 173 8.85 23.13 10.39
N PHE A 174 8.23 22.88 11.54
CA PHE A 174 6.82 23.08 11.76
C PHE A 174 6.56 24.14 12.82
N SER A 175 5.75 25.14 12.48
CA SER A 175 5.21 26.06 13.49
C SER A 175 4.07 25.42 14.28
N ALA A 176 3.83 25.91 15.51
CA ALA A 176 2.71 25.42 16.32
C ALA A 176 1.34 25.63 15.61
N ASP A 177 1.18 26.73 14.88
CA ASP A 177 -0.02 27.02 14.09
C ASP A 177 -0.20 26.01 12.94
N MET A 178 0.86 25.66 12.23
CA MET A 178 0.82 24.65 11.16
C MET A 178 0.45 23.27 11.70
N MET A 179 1.04 22.87 12.84
CA MET A 179 0.70 21.60 13.50
C MET A 179 -0.75 21.57 13.96
N HIS A 180 -1.25 22.67 14.52
CA HIS A 180 -2.65 22.77 14.95
C HIS A 180 -3.61 22.65 13.76
N LYS A 181 -3.40 23.45 12.70
CA LYS A 181 -4.21 23.37 11.47
C LYS A 181 -4.15 22.01 10.81
N GLY A 182 -2.96 21.40 10.78
CA GLY A 182 -2.79 20.04 10.26
C GLY A 182 -3.61 19.03 11.06
N SER A 183 -3.59 19.11 12.38
CA SER A 183 -4.38 18.24 13.25
C SER A 183 -5.90 18.42 13.04
N GLU A 184 -6.38 19.65 12.82
CA GLU A 184 -7.79 19.91 12.45
C GLU A 184 -8.17 19.26 11.11
N LEU A 185 -7.22 19.13 10.20
CA LEU A 185 -7.36 18.41 8.93
C LEU A 185 -7.16 16.89 9.08
N GLY A 186 -7.02 16.38 10.30
CA GLY A 186 -6.80 14.96 10.58
C GLY A 186 -5.40 14.45 10.21
N ILE A 187 -4.43 15.34 10.04
CA ILE A 187 -3.03 14.99 9.81
C ILE A 187 -2.39 14.64 11.16
N THR A 188 -1.87 13.43 11.27
CA THR A 188 -1.32 12.91 12.52
C THR A 188 0.20 12.78 12.51
N HIS A 189 0.82 12.82 11.32
CA HIS A 189 2.25 12.62 11.17
C HIS A 189 2.93 13.87 10.61
N PHE A 190 3.92 14.37 11.35
CA PHE A 190 4.74 15.53 11.01
C PHE A 190 6.20 15.08 11.07
N LEU A 191 6.83 14.92 9.92
CA LEU A 191 8.23 14.49 9.81
C LEU A 191 9.11 15.64 9.39
N GLN A 192 10.28 15.75 10.01
CA GLN A 192 11.22 16.83 9.72
C GLN A 192 12.29 16.40 8.71
N LYS A 193 12.65 17.30 7.80
CA LYS A 193 13.80 17.11 6.91
C LYS A 193 15.11 17.38 7.68
N PRO A 194 16.20 16.63 7.41
CA PRO A 194 16.29 15.52 6.46
C PRO A 194 15.51 14.30 6.94
N LEU A 195 14.83 13.64 6.00
CA LEU A 195 13.97 12.50 6.29
C LEU A 195 14.75 11.37 6.99
N LYS A 196 14.30 10.97 8.16
CA LYS A 196 14.86 9.83 8.89
C LYS A 196 14.07 8.57 8.56
N LYS A 197 14.78 7.53 8.15
CA LYS A 197 14.23 6.26 7.72
C LYS A 197 13.28 5.64 8.77
N ASP A 198 13.69 5.62 10.04
CA ASP A 198 12.90 4.98 11.09
C ASP A 198 11.63 5.76 11.44
N GLU A 199 11.66 7.10 11.33
CA GLU A 199 10.48 7.95 11.52
C GLU A 199 9.44 7.71 10.42
N LEU A 200 9.88 7.65 9.15
CA LEU A 200 8.98 7.34 8.04
C LEU A 200 8.42 5.91 8.15
N LYS A 201 9.25 4.92 8.48
CA LYS A 201 8.79 3.54 8.69
C LYS A 201 7.72 3.46 9.79
N THR A 202 7.93 4.16 10.89
CA THR A 202 6.96 4.18 12.01
C THR A 202 5.64 4.83 11.58
N ALA A 203 5.69 5.94 10.85
CA ALA A 203 4.50 6.60 10.33
C ALA A 203 3.74 5.68 9.36
N LEU A 204 4.44 5.02 8.44
CA LEU A 204 3.83 4.09 7.48
C LEU A 204 3.27 2.82 8.13
N MET A 205 3.90 2.30 9.20
CA MET A 205 3.39 1.12 9.92
C MET A 205 2.12 1.41 10.72
N SER A 206 1.92 2.64 11.17
CA SER A 206 0.70 3.03 11.88
C SER A 206 -0.53 3.06 10.96
N THR A 207 -0.34 3.17 9.64
CA THR A 207 -1.43 3.20 8.65
C THR A 207 -2.01 1.81 8.35
N VAL A 208 -1.23 0.76 8.52
CA VAL A 208 -1.65 -0.62 8.19
C VAL A 208 -2.49 -1.25 9.31
N ASN A 209 -2.52 -0.63 10.51
CA ASN A 209 -3.21 -1.15 11.70
C ASN A 209 -4.45 -0.33 12.12
N ALA A 210 -4.92 0.61 11.28
CA ALA A 210 -6.08 1.46 11.58
C ALA A 210 -7.39 0.96 10.92
#